data_400c20820c904c5c7c3bb74c7fda225b
#
_entry.id   400c20820c904c5c7c3bb74c7fda225b
#
_cell.length_a   1.000
_cell.length_b   1.000
_cell.length_c   1.000
_cell.angle_alpha   90.00
_cell.angle_beta   90.00
_cell.angle_gamma   90.00
#
_symmetry.space_group_name_H-M   'P 1'
#
loop_
_entity.id
_entity.type
_entity.pdbx_description
1 polymer ?
#
loop_
_entity_poly.entity_id
_entity_poly.type
_entity_poly.pdbx_seq_one_letter_code
_entity_poly.pdbx_strand_id
1 'polypeptide(L)'
;PYSVYLDQQSFKDISNVTEGFFGGIGVVVGKKENNFVVVAPLEGTPGEKAGIKAGDKIVQVDGKKTAGMQLEDVVAMIRGTQGTEVELVLDDNKGNERTVRVVRGDIKIKSVAGEMLPDSRIGYIRIAIFNENTSGEFAKKYQELEEQGMQALLLDLRQNPGGILGESV
;
A
#
# COMPACT_ATOMS: atom_id res chain seq x y z
N PRO A 1 19.42 -0.77 23.92
CA PRO A 1 18.31 -1.66 23.59
C PRO A 1 17.52 -1.20 22.35
N TYR A 2 17.94 -0.11 21.68
CA TYR A 2 17.27 0.42 20.46
C TYR A 2 18.14 0.30 19.21
N SER A 3 19.29 -0.35 19.30
CA SER A 3 20.17 -0.58 18.15
C SER A 3 19.89 -1.99 17.60
N VAL A 4 19.58 -2.07 16.32
CA VAL A 4 19.35 -3.33 15.58
C VAL A 4 20.33 -3.38 14.43
N TYR A 5 20.97 -4.53 14.23
CA TYR A 5 21.75 -4.79 13.02
C TYR A 5 20.75 -5.05 11.87
N LEU A 6 20.90 -4.30 10.78
CA LEU A 6 20.13 -4.50 9.57
C LEU A 6 20.99 -5.20 8.54
N ASP A 7 20.53 -6.29 7.99
CA ASP A 7 21.12 -6.85 6.78
C ASP A 7 20.82 -5.92 5.58
N GLN A 8 21.45 -6.19 4.45
CA GLN A 8 21.34 -5.36 3.26
C GLN A 8 19.89 -5.25 2.74
N GLN A 9 19.09 -6.31 2.89
CA GLN A 9 17.70 -6.32 2.45
C GLN A 9 16.83 -5.48 3.40
N SER A 10 16.94 -5.70 4.70
CA SER A 10 16.22 -4.93 5.73
C SER A 10 16.55 -3.44 5.67
N PHE A 11 17.82 -3.10 5.36
CA PHE A 11 18.22 -1.70 5.17
C PHE A 11 17.52 -1.08 3.95
N LYS A 12 17.48 -1.79 2.81
CA LYS A 12 16.76 -1.33 1.61
C LYS A 12 15.27 -1.16 1.86
N ASP A 13 14.66 -2.11 2.57
CA ASP A 13 13.21 -2.06 2.85
C ASP A 13 12.87 -0.84 3.72
N ILE A 14 13.71 -0.52 4.71
CA ILE A 14 13.54 0.69 5.53
C ILE A 14 13.78 1.95 4.70
N SER A 15 14.83 2.00 3.88
CA SER A 15 15.11 3.13 2.99
C SER A 15 13.93 3.39 2.05
N ASN A 16 13.41 2.35 1.40
CA ASN A 16 12.27 2.47 0.49
C ASN A 16 11.02 3.01 1.19
N VAL A 17 10.71 2.53 2.40
CA VAL A 17 9.57 3.04 3.19
C VAL A 17 9.79 4.51 3.55
N THR A 18 11.01 4.90 3.90
CA THR A 18 11.38 6.28 4.20
C THR A 18 11.24 7.17 2.96
N GLU A 19 11.68 6.71 1.80
CA GLU A 19 11.52 7.38 0.52
C GLU A 19 10.06 7.38 0.01
N GLY A 20 9.16 6.66 0.70
CA GLY A 20 7.73 6.59 0.37
C GLY A 20 7.39 5.61 -0.75
N PHE A 21 8.21 4.59 -0.95
CA PHE A 21 7.98 3.54 -1.94
C PHE A 21 8.16 2.14 -1.34
N PHE A 22 7.59 1.15 -1.98
CA PHE A 22 7.93 -0.25 -1.76
C PHE A 22 7.90 -1.03 -3.07
N GLY A 23 8.79 -1.98 -3.21
CA GLY A 23 8.81 -2.85 -4.37
C GLY A 23 7.66 -3.86 -4.34
N GLY A 24 6.85 -3.89 -5.40
CA GLY A 24 5.69 -4.77 -5.48
C GLY A 24 4.88 -4.57 -6.76
N ILE A 25 3.67 -5.06 -6.76
CA ILE A 25 2.77 -4.97 -7.91
C ILE A 25 1.61 -3.98 -7.74
N GLY A 26 1.45 -3.39 -6.54
CA GLY A 26 0.43 -2.38 -6.28
C GLY A 26 -1.00 -2.94 -6.21
N VAL A 27 -1.20 -4.02 -5.46
CA VAL A 27 -2.53 -4.56 -5.16
C VAL A 27 -2.77 -4.56 -3.65
N VAL A 28 -3.98 -4.21 -3.26
CA VAL A 28 -4.45 -4.36 -1.88
C VAL A 28 -4.99 -5.77 -1.72
N VAL A 29 -4.38 -6.57 -0.85
CA VAL A 29 -4.78 -7.94 -0.57
C VAL A 29 -5.52 -7.99 0.75
N GLY A 30 -6.62 -8.72 0.79
CA GLY A 30 -7.39 -9.00 2.00
C GLY A 30 -7.67 -10.48 2.15
N LYS A 31 -8.10 -10.90 3.36
CA LYS A 31 -8.56 -12.25 3.63
C LYS A 31 -10.09 -12.27 3.69
N LYS A 32 -10.71 -13.12 2.89
CA LYS A 32 -12.15 -13.35 2.91
C LYS A 32 -12.41 -14.85 3.06
N GLU A 33 -13.08 -15.22 4.16
CA GLU A 33 -13.25 -16.60 4.57
C GLU A 33 -11.88 -17.28 4.71
N ASN A 34 -11.49 -18.24 3.96
CA ASN A 34 -10.15 -18.85 3.98
C ASN A 34 -9.32 -18.53 2.72
N ASN A 35 -9.75 -17.55 1.92
CA ASN A 35 -9.11 -17.18 0.67
C ASN A 35 -8.47 -15.80 0.77
N PHE A 36 -7.38 -15.60 0.03
CA PHE A 36 -6.80 -14.27 -0.18
C PHE A 36 -7.40 -13.68 -1.44
N VAL A 37 -7.91 -12.46 -1.34
CA VAL A 37 -8.57 -11.78 -2.45
C VAL A 37 -7.93 -10.42 -2.70
N VAL A 38 -7.89 -10.03 -3.95
CA VAL A 38 -7.55 -8.66 -4.32
C VAL A 38 -8.73 -7.76 -3.97
N VAL A 39 -8.55 -6.90 -2.98
CA VAL A 39 -9.56 -5.88 -2.61
C VAL A 39 -9.66 -4.83 -3.70
N ALA A 40 -8.50 -4.31 -4.13
CA ALA A 40 -8.40 -3.39 -5.26
C ALA A 40 -6.96 -3.36 -5.79
N PRO A 41 -6.74 -3.27 -7.11
CA PRO A 41 -5.48 -2.80 -7.65
C PRO A 41 -5.37 -1.29 -7.42
N LEU A 42 -4.16 -0.79 -7.23
CA LEU A 42 -3.88 0.64 -7.13
C LEU A 42 -3.69 1.21 -8.55
N GLU A 43 -4.23 2.40 -8.78
CA GLU A 43 -4.17 3.07 -10.08
C GLU A 43 -2.72 3.30 -10.57
N GLY A 44 -2.48 3.06 -11.84
CA GLY A 44 -1.18 3.24 -12.49
C GLY A 44 -0.14 2.17 -12.17
N THR A 45 -0.44 1.20 -11.30
CA THR A 45 0.52 0.19 -10.84
C THR A 45 0.69 -0.99 -11.81
N PRO A 46 1.79 -1.78 -11.65
CA PRO A 46 2.01 -2.97 -12.48
C PRO A 46 0.87 -3.99 -12.41
N GLY A 47 0.26 -4.18 -11.23
CA GLY A 47 -0.85 -5.12 -11.05
C GLY A 47 -2.10 -4.72 -11.82
N GLU A 48 -2.45 -3.43 -11.81
CA GLU A 48 -3.56 -2.92 -12.61
C GLU A 48 -3.28 -3.11 -14.11
N LYS A 49 -2.08 -2.71 -14.58
CA LYS A 49 -1.67 -2.87 -15.98
C LYS A 49 -1.66 -4.32 -16.46
N ALA A 50 -1.38 -5.26 -15.54
CA ALA A 50 -1.45 -6.69 -15.81
C ALA A 50 -2.88 -7.26 -15.83
N GLY A 51 -3.89 -6.41 -15.60
CA GLY A 51 -5.30 -6.80 -15.65
C GLY A 51 -5.79 -7.53 -14.40
N ILE A 52 -5.12 -7.37 -13.26
CA ILE A 52 -5.61 -7.85 -11.97
C ILE A 52 -6.81 -7.00 -11.56
N LYS A 53 -7.86 -7.63 -11.05
CA LYS A 53 -9.13 -6.97 -10.72
C LYS A 53 -9.52 -7.18 -9.26
N ALA A 54 -10.32 -6.26 -8.76
CA ALA A 54 -10.99 -6.45 -7.47
C ALA A 54 -11.84 -7.73 -7.50
N GLY A 55 -11.72 -8.54 -6.43
CA GLY A 55 -12.40 -9.81 -6.30
C GLY A 55 -11.61 -11.02 -6.82
N ASP A 56 -10.52 -10.87 -7.56
CA ASP A 56 -9.65 -11.98 -7.94
C ASP A 56 -9.14 -12.70 -6.68
N LYS A 57 -9.27 -14.02 -6.61
CA LYS A 57 -8.63 -14.83 -5.56
C LYS A 57 -7.21 -15.15 -5.94
N ILE A 58 -6.30 -15.02 -5.00
CA ILE A 58 -4.89 -15.38 -5.17
C ILE A 58 -4.73 -16.83 -4.73
N VAL A 59 -4.64 -17.73 -5.69
CA VAL A 59 -4.54 -19.18 -5.45
C VAL A 59 -3.09 -19.62 -5.24
N GLN A 60 -2.16 -19.05 -6.03
CA GLN A 60 -0.73 -19.33 -5.92
C GLN A 60 0.09 -18.06 -6.15
N VAL A 61 1.28 -18.02 -5.54
CA VAL A 61 2.32 -17.03 -5.76
C VAL A 61 3.64 -17.78 -5.99
N ASP A 62 4.28 -17.58 -7.14
CA ASP A 62 5.53 -18.25 -7.55
C ASP A 62 5.47 -19.77 -7.33
N GLY A 63 4.37 -20.39 -7.81
CA GLY A 63 4.11 -21.82 -7.72
C GLY A 63 3.72 -22.35 -6.33
N LYS A 64 3.72 -21.51 -5.28
CA LYS A 64 3.31 -21.89 -3.92
C LYS A 64 1.83 -21.60 -3.70
N LYS A 65 1.06 -22.62 -3.27
CA LYS A 65 -0.34 -22.44 -2.91
C LYS A 65 -0.49 -21.55 -1.68
N THR A 66 -1.42 -20.60 -1.73
CA THR A 66 -1.67 -19.66 -0.63
C THR A 66 -2.55 -20.24 0.48
N ALA A 67 -3.27 -21.33 0.20
CA ALA A 67 -4.17 -21.96 1.16
C ALA A 67 -3.44 -22.33 2.47
N GLY A 68 -3.97 -21.88 3.60
CA GLY A 68 -3.41 -22.13 4.94
C GLY A 68 -2.31 -21.16 5.38
N MET A 69 -1.88 -20.23 4.51
CA MET A 69 -0.89 -19.20 4.87
C MET A 69 -1.51 -18.08 5.71
N GLN A 70 -0.66 -17.25 6.31
CA GLN A 70 -1.07 -15.97 6.88
C GLN A 70 -1.04 -14.88 5.79
N LEU A 71 -1.77 -13.78 6.01
CA LEU A 71 -1.86 -12.68 5.04
C LEU A 71 -0.48 -12.05 4.80
N GLU A 72 0.28 -11.90 5.86
CA GLU A 72 1.61 -11.32 5.87
C GLU A 72 2.58 -12.12 4.98
N ASP A 73 2.49 -13.45 5.03
CA ASP A 73 3.34 -14.34 4.22
C ASP A 73 3.02 -14.19 2.72
N VAL A 74 1.72 -14.15 2.37
CA VAL A 74 1.28 -13.95 0.99
C VAL A 74 1.70 -12.58 0.46
N VAL A 75 1.54 -11.53 1.27
CA VAL A 75 1.97 -10.18 0.92
C VAL A 75 3.49 -10.12 0.76
N ALA A 76 4.26 -10.77 1.64
CA ALA A 76 5.72 -10.83 1.54
C ALA A 76 6.20 -11.52 0.26
N MET A 77 5.52 -12.57 -0.20
CA MET A 77 5.85 -13.23 -1.49
C MET A 77 5.53 -12.35 -2.70
N ILE A 78 4.45 -11.55 -2.63
CA ILE A 78 4.06 -10.64 -3.72
C ILE A 78 5.01 -9.45 -3.80
N ARG A 79 5.49 -8.93 -2.66
CA ARG A 79 6.51 -7.89 -2.59
C ARG A 79 7.86 -8.43 -3.06
N GLY A 80 8.77 -7.52 -3.33
CA GLY A 80 10.16 -7.86 -3.68
C GLY A 80 10.84 -6.74 -4.44
N THR A 81 12.09 -6.96 -4.83
CA THR A 81 12.91 -5.97 -5.49
C THR A 81 12.28 -5.51 -6.82
N GLN A 82 12.28 -4.21 -7.06
CA GLN A 82 11.87 -3.62 -8.34
C GLN A 82 12.59 -4.31 -9.51
N GLY A 83 11.86 -4.53 -10.61
CA GLY A 83 12.37 -5.18 -11.82
C GLY A 83 12.37 -6.71 -11.77
N THR A 84 12.12 -7.34 -10.60
CA THR A 84 11.91 -8.79 -10.52
C THR A 84 10.48 -9.16 -10.90
N GLU A 85 10.27 -10.36 -11.42
CA GLU A 85 8.94 -10.87 -11.78
C GLU A 85 8.33 -11.66 -10.62
N VAL A 86 7.00 -11.59 -10.51
CA VAL A 86 6.20 -12.50 -9.68
C VAL A 86 5.11 -13.14 -10.54
N GLU A 87 4.91 -14.42 -10.39
CA GLU A 87 3.83 -15.17 -11.04
C GLU A 87 2.68 -15.41 -10.05
N LEU A 88 1.48 -15.01 -10.44
CA LEU A 88 0.26 -15.22 -9.68
C LEU A 88 -0.70 -16.13 -10.43
N VAL A 89 -1.27 -17.13 -9.76
CA VAL A 89 -2.46 -17.82 -10.23
C VAL A 89 -3.66 -17.21 -9.55
N LEU A 90 -4.55 -16.63 -10.34
CA LEU A 90 -5.75 -15.92 -9.91
C LEU A 90 -7.01 -16.67 -10.36
N ASP A 91 -8.02 -16.76 -9.48
CA ASP A 91 -9.36 -17.30 -9.78
C ASP A 91 -10.38 -16.14 -9.77
N ASP A 92 -11.19 -16.03 -10.81
CA ASP A 92 -12.23 -15.01 -10.98
C ASP A 92 -13.49 -15.21 -10.11
N ASN A 93 -13.46 -16.10 -9.12
CA ASN A 93 -14.59 -16.57 -8.30
C ASN A 93 -15.66 -17.36 -9.07
N LYS A 94 -15.41 -17.70 -10.34
CA LYS A 94 -16.27 -18.58 -11.15
C LYS A 94 -15.58 -19.92 -11.44
N GLY A 95 -14.39 -20.12 -10.85
CA GLY A 95 -13.57 -21.31 -11.06
C GLY A 95 -12.68 -21.24 -12.30
N ASN A 96 -12.54 -20.06 -12.93
CA ASN A 96 -11.62 -19.88 -14.04
C ASN A 96 -10.29 -19.35 -13.49
N GLU A 97 -9.30 -20.22 -13.47
CA GLU A 97 -7.94 -19.83 -13.10
C GLU A 97 -7.20 -19.23 -14.29
N ARG A 98 -6.43 -18.18 -14.03
CA ARG A 98 -5.50 -17.59 -14.98
C ARG A 98 -4.16 -17.30 -14.32
N THR A 99 -3.08 -17.48 -15.07
CA THR A 99 -1.74 -17.12 -14.64
C THR A 99 -1.42 -15.71 -15.12
N VAL A 100 -0.94 -14.86 -14.21
CA VAL A 100 -0.53 -13.48 -14.50
C VAL A 100 0.90 -13.29 -14.02
N ARG A 101 1.79 -12.87 -14.92
CA ARG A 101 3.18 -12.50 -14.60
C ARG A 101 3.28 -11.00 -14.52
N VAL A 102 3.82 -10.50 -13.43
CA VAL A 102 3.91 -9.07 -13.19
C VAL A 102 5.33 -8.70 -12.78
N VAL A 103 5.93 -7.77 -13.49
CA VAL A 103 7.21 -7.19 -13.09
C VAL A 103 6.95 -6.21 -11.95
N ARG A 104 7.61 -6.41 -10.81
CA ARG A 104 7.50 -5.54 -9.65
C ARG A 104 8.02 -4.14 -9.98
N GLY A 105 7.29 -3.13 -9.54
CA GLY A 105 7.66 -1.72 -9.67
C GLY A 105 7.73 -1.04 -8.32
N ASP A 106 8.13 0.22 -8.32
CA ASP A 106 8.05 1.08 -7.15
C ASP A 106 6.60 1.52 -6.95
N ILE A 107 6.02 1.08 -5.86
CA ILE A 107 4.65 1.42 -5.48
C ILE A 107 4.70 2.58 -4.51
N LYS A 108 4.22 3.74 -4.93
CA LYS A 108 4.18 4.94 -4.10
C LYS A 108 3.25 4.74 -2.90
N ILE A 109 3.76 4.99 -1.71
CA ILE A 109 2.99 4.97 -0.47
C ILE A 109 2.36 6.35 -0.30
N LYS A 110 1.03 6.43 -0.38
CA LYS A 110 0.33 7.65 0.06
C LYS A 110 0.45 7.76 1.58
N SER A 111 1.18 8.77 2.03
CA SER A 111 1.36 9.03 3.46
C SER A 111 0.20 9.81 4.06
N VAL A 112 -0.53 10.57 3.23
CA VAL A 112 -1.62 11.45 3.65
C VAL A 112 -2.92 11.08 2.96
N ALA A 113 -3.99 10.96 3.73
CA ALA A 113 -5.37 10.84 3.26
C ALA A 113 -6.24 11.85 3.99
N GLY A 114 -7.31 12.36 3.35
CA GLY A 114 -8.20 13.29 4.02
C GLY A 114 -9.47 13.54 3.23
N GLU A 115 -10.49 13.98 3.96
CA GLU A 115 -11.83 14.28 3.46
C GLU A 115 -12.53 15.31 4.35
N MET A 116 -13.59 15.94 3.84
CA MET A 116 -14.49 16.70 4.69
C MET A 116 -15.36 15.74 5.49
N LEU A 117 -15.51 15.96 6.79
CA LEU A 117 -16.45 15.17 7.60
C LEU A 117 -17.90 15.50 7.18
N PRO A 118 -18.77 14.49 7.05
CA PRO A 118 -20.16 14.68 6.64
C PRO A 118 -20.86 15.74 7.50
N ASP A 119 -21.69 16.56 6.86
CA ASP A 119 -22.52 17.59 7.48
C ASP A 119 -21.76 18.60 8.37
N SER A 120 -20.46 18.79 8.11
CA SER A 120 -19.61 19.69 8.87
C SER A 120 -18.70 20.52 7.97
N ARG A 121 -18.00 21.50 8.58
CA ARG A 121 -16.88 22.23 7.96
C ARG A 121 -15.55 21.83 8.58
N ILE A 122 -15.46 20.58 9.03
CA ILE A 122 -14.25 20.03 9.62
C ILE A 122 -13.57 19.15 8.59
N GLY A 123 -12.37 19.51 8.19
CA GLY A 123 -11.48 18.65 7.40
C GLY A 123 -10.87 17.58 8.30
N TYR A 124 -10.87 16.34 7.85
CA TYR A 124 -10.14 15.26 8.47
C TYR A 124 -8.93 14.93 7.61
N ILE A 125 -7.72 14.94 8.19
CA ILE A 125 -6.49 14.50 7.53
C ILE A 125 -5.82 13.46 8.43
N ARG A 126 -5.49 12.31 7.84
CA ARG A 126 -4.69 11.27 8.49
C ARG A 126 -3.32 11.19 7.84
N ILE A 127 -2.27 11.19 8.67
CA ILE A 127 -0.90 10.91 8.25
C ILE A 127 -0.52 9.52 8.76
N ALA A 128 -0.33 8.58 7.82
CA ALA A 128 -0.03 7.18 8.14
C ALA A 128 1.44 6.96 8.50
N ILE A 129 2.35 7.73 7.90
CA ILE A 129 3.80 7.68 8.13
C ILE A 129 4.40 9.01 7.63
N PHE A 130 5.54 9.42 8.20
CA PHE A 130 6.30 10.56 7.68
C PHE A 130 7.40 10.08 6.73
N ASN A 131 7.15 10.14 5.42
CA ASN A 131 8.10 9.89 4.35
C ASN A 131 8.39 11.17 3.55
N GLU A 132 9.32 11.16 2.59
CA GLU A 132 9.74 12.32 1.80
C GLU A 132 8.63 13.06 1.04
N ASN A 133 7.44 12.44 0.90
CA ASN A 133 6.32 13.06 0.20
C ASN A 133 5.29 13.68 1.15
N THR A 134 5.43 13.49 2.47
CA THR A 134 4.35 13.77 3.45
C THR A 134 3.99 15.24 3.51
N SER A 135 4.98 16.14 3.58
CA SER A 135 4.72 17.58 3.63
C SER A 135 3.99 18.07 2.38
N GLY A 136 4.44 17.63 1.20
CA GLY A 136 3.80 17.97 -0.07
C GLY A 136 2.39 17.40 -0.22
N GLU A 137 2.18 16.14 0.18
CA GLU A 137 0.85 15.51 0.16
C GLU A 137 -0.10 16.18 1.16
N PHE A 138 0.41 16.56 2.34
CA PHE A 138 -0.36 17.28 3.35
C PHE A 138 -0.79 18.66 2.86
N ALA A 139 0.16 19.46 2.35
CA ALA A 139 -0.13 20.80 1.84
C ALA A 139 -1.19 20.78 0.75
N LYS A 140 -1.06 19.85 -0.21
CA LYS A 140 -2.04 19.66 -1.27
C LYS A 140 -3.42 19.27 -0.71
N LYS A 141 -3.48 18.30 0.21
CA LYS A 141 -4.75 17.86 0.79
C LYS A 141 -5.39 18.95 1.66
N TYR A 142 -4.59 19.68 2.40
CA TYR A 142 -5.06 20.82 3.20
C TYR A 142 -5.70 21.90 2.31
N GLN A 143 -5.02 22.27 1.22
CA GLN A 143 -5.56 23.25 0.25
C GLN A 143 -6.87 22.76 -0.39
N GLU A 144 -6.94 21.49 -0.81
CA GLU A 144 -8.17 20.90 -1.35
C GLU A 144 -9.36 21.03 -0.39
N LEU A 145 -9.12 20.86 0.92
CA LEU A 145 -10.16 20.98 1.94
C LEU A 145 -10.50 22.45 2.25
N GLU A 146 -9.53 23.38 2.22
CA GLU A 146 -9.80 24.81 2.32
C GLU A 146 -10.69 25.30 1.19
N GLU A 147 -10.42 24.88 -0.06
CA GLU A 147 -11.25 25.22 -1.22
C GLU A 147 -12.68 24.68 -1.11
N GLN A 148 -12.87 23.56 -0.37
CA GLN A 148 -14.19 23.02 -0.03
C GLN A 148 -14.87 23.74 1.15
N GLY A 149 -14.23 24.76 1.75
CA GLY A 149 -14.78 25.57 2.84
C GLY A 149 -14.51 25.02 4.24
N MET A 150 -13.42 24.29 4.43
CA MET A 150 -12.95 23.85 5.74
C MET A 150 -12.76 25.04 6.69
N GLN A 151 -13.25 24.91 7.93
CA GLN A 151 -13.10 25.90 9.00
C GLN A 151 -12.29 25.39 10.19
N ALA A 152 -12.16 24.07 10.31
CA ALA A 152 -11.35 23.43 11.35
C ALA A 152 -10.72 22.14 10.78
N LEU A 153 -9.56 21.77 11.31
CA LEU A 153 -8.84 20.55 10.93
C LEU A 153 -8.78 19.58 12.10
N LEU A 154 -9.12 18.31 11.83
CA LEU A 154 -8.83 17.19 12.69
C LEU A 154 -7.69 16.40 12.08
N LEU A 155 -6.52 16.44 12.74
CA LEU A 155 -5.33 15.69 12.32
C LEU A 155 -5.25 14.37 13.07
N ASP A 156 -5.24 13.26 12.33
CA ASP A 156 -5.15 11.91 12.88
C ASP A 156 -3.76 11.31 12.67
N LEU A 157 -3.04 11.11 13.76
CA LEU A 157 -1.72 10.47 13.81
C LEU A 157 -1.77 9.09 14.50
N ARG A 158 -2.94 8.53 14.72
CA ARG A 158 -3.08 7.22 15.35
C ARG A 158 -2.44 6.13 14.48
N GLN A 159 -1.63 5.27 15.13
CA GLN A 159 -0.86 4.21 14.49
C GLN A 159 0.22 4.72 13.50
N ASN A 160 0.56 6.02 13.55
CA ASN A 160 1.72 6.53 12.83
C ASN A 160 2.99 6.12 13.60
N PRO A 161 3.90 5.34 13.00
CA PRO A 161 5.14 4.91 13.66
C PRO A 161 6.22 6.00 13.71
N GLY A 162 5.97 7.18 13.11
CA GLY A 162 6.96 8.22 12.90
C GLY A 162 7.50 8.22 11.47
N GLY A 163 8.78 8.49 11.30
CA GLY A 163 9.47 8.55 10.01
C GLY A 163 10.51 9.66 9.96
N ILE A 164 10.58 10.40 8.85
CA ILE A 164 11.55 11.49 8.65
C ILE A 164 11.18 12.68 9.51
N LEU A 165 12.08 13.07 10.43
CA LEU A 165 11.86 14.19 11.35
C LEU A 165 11.60 15.51 10.59
N GLY A 166 12.36 15.80 9.52
CA GLY A 166 12.20 16.99 8.70
C GLY A 166 10.83 17.13 8.02
N GLU A 167 10.10 16.03 7.84
CA GLU A 167 8.76 16.01 7.27
C GLU A 167 7.65 16.20 8.32
N SER A 168 8.01 16.22 9.59
CA SER A 168 7.07 16.38 10.72
C SER A 168 7.11 17.77 11.36
N VAL A 169 7.98 18.68 10.86
CA VAL A 169 8.21 20.02 11.43
C VAL A 169 7.65 21.13 10.55
#